data_acba04f2dcb314945324b20ad44c53ce
#
_entry.id   acba04f2dcb314945324b20ad44c53ce
#
_cell.length_a   1.000
_cell.length_b   1.000
_cell.length_c   1.000
_cell.angle_alpha   90.00
_cell.angle_beta   90.00
_cell.angle_gamma   90.00
#
_symmetry.space_group_name_H-M   'P 1'
#
loop_
_entity.id
_entity.type
_entity.pdbx_description
1 polymer ?
#
loop_
_entity_poly.entity_id
_entity_poly.type
_entity_poly.pdbx_seq_one_letter_code
_entity_poly.pdbx_strand_id
1 'polypeptide(L)'
;MRYQILSVLAAVIASTACADLTSVNRNPNGPTDVEPPSILSNAIQTVVNGVDGPNNDLDIRGGGLWVQYYAEIQYRDEDKYIVRPGVDGGWDFYNGALEDFQRMIDKGVAAGVPNWEAVGRIMKSYVFSVMTDAMGDIPYSEAFQGRALLTPKYDTQQAIYTALFADLAKSSQEIDPAGIGFASGDIMYGGDMTEWRKFANSLRLRLAVHLSKVDATTAASEALAAVTAGVFASNSDNAQLLYLASAPDQNPIYTNFHVDKRDDYGMSKTLVDSMRSWNDPRLPIYAQPNDTGAYEGLPNGLNDGAGPQLKYVSRFGAYWRETPAAPLALLTYPEVLFLEAEAAERGWIGGSAATFYADAIRASMEQYGIATAAIDAYLAQPRVVYAGGATGLTQIAYQKWLSLFMQGMEGWTEVRRTGVPTVVPGPNAVLPSIPERLPYADNEQVLNKANVEAAVAAQGFKSSTDLTTPLWFTGRQP
;
A
#
# COMPACT_ATOMS: atom_id res chain seq x y z
N MET A 1 -34.21 14.94 63.57
CA MET A 1 -33.45 16.11 62.99
C MET A 1 -32.01 15.73 62.57
N ARG A 2 -31.15 15.16 63.45
CA ARG A 2 -29.76 14.81 63.09
C ARG A 2 -29.62 13.84 61.94
N TYR A 3 -30.46 12.84 61.81
CA TYR A 3 -30.42 11.85 60.73
C TYR A 3 -30.94 12.38 59.38
N GLN A 4 -31.85 13.35 59.40
CA GLN A 4 -32.33 14.01 58.16
C GLN A 4 -31.31 14.94 57.54
N ILE A 5 -30.49 15.60 58.39
CA ILE A 5 -29.40 16.48 57.95
C ILE A 5 -28.28 15.64 57.33
N LEU A 6 -27.94 14.47 57.93
CA LEU A 6 -26.96 13.55 57.38
C LEU A 6 -27.38 12.95 56.02
N SER A 7 -28.67 12.63 55.84
CA SER A 7 -29.19 12.11 54.57
C SER A 7 -29.19 13.16 53.46
N VAL A 8 -29.46 14.43 53.78
CA VAL A 8 -29.39 15.53 52.81
C VAL A 8 -27.93 15.85 52.45
N LEU A 9 -27.00 15.83 53.41
CA LEU A 9 -25.58 15.99 53.13
C LEU A 9 -25.02 14.86 52.24
N ALA A 10 -25.40 13.61 52.49
CA ALA A 10 -25.01 12.46 51.66
C ALA A 10 -25.58 12.56 50.24
N ALA A 11 -26.81 13.05 50.06
CA ALA A 11 -27.42 13.26 48.75
C ALA A 11 -26.77 14.38 47.94
N VAL A 12 -26.34 15.46 48.61
CA VAL A 12 -25.62 16.58 47.98
C VAL A 12 -24.20 16.18 47.57
N ILE A 13 -23.52 15.34 48.38
CA ILE A 13 -22.19 14.82 48.01
C ILE A 13 -22.30 13.81 46.84
N ALA A 14 -23.35 13.01 46.79
CA ALA A 14 -23.56 12.08 45.64
C ALA A 14 -23.93 12.80 44.35
N SER A 15 -24.55 13.97 44.38
CA SER A 15 -24.86 14.75 43.17
C SER A 15 -23.66 15.53 42.60
N THR A 16 -22.62 15.77 43.41
CA THR A 16 -21.37 16.36 42.91
C THR A 16 -20.37 15.32 42.39
N ALA A 17 -20.61 14.02 42.62
CA ALA A 17 -19.77 12.94 42.09
C ALA A 17 -20.01 12.62 40.59
N CYS A 18 -21.04 13.24 39.99
CA CYS A 18 -21.24 13.23 38.54
C CYS A 18 -20.58 14.42 37.84
N ALA A 19 -19.44 14.90 38.38
CA ALA A 19 -18.63 15.86 37.65
C ALA A 19 -18.16 15.21 36.34
N ASP A 20 -18.29 15.96 35.27
CA ASP A 20 -17.89 15.59 33.92
C ASP A 20 -16.49 14.95 33.90
N LEU A 21 -16.43 13.64 33.73
CA LEU A 21 -15.20 12.86 33.66
C LEU A 21 -14.36 13.16 32.40
N THR A 22 -14.89 13.96 31.49
CA THR A 22 -14.17 14.34 30.27
C THR A 22 -12.92 15.15 30.57
N SER A 23 -12.93 15.95 31.63
CA SER A 23 -11.74 16.69 32.06
C SER A 23 -10.67 15.83 32.74
N VAL A 24 -11.08 14.72 33.39
CA VAL A 24 -10.16 13.77 34.05
C VAL A 24 -9.50 12.85 33.05
N ASN A 25 -10.19 12.56 31.94
CA ASN A 25 -9.68 11.71 30.86
C ASN A 25 -8.90 12.49 29.79
N ARG A 26 -8.75 13.80 29.93
CA ARG A 26 -7.85 14.57 29.05
C ARG A 26 -6.41 14.33 29.49
N ASN A 27 -5.59 13.79 28.57
CA ASN A 27 -4.14 13.76 28.77
C ASN A 27 -3.62 15.21 28.84
N PRO A 28 -3.17 15.72 30.00
CA PRO A 28 -2.71 17.10 30.11
C PRO A 28 -1.43 17.37 29.31
N ASN A 29 -0.72 16.32 28.89
CA ASN A 29 0.49 16.41 28.09
C ASN A 29 0.23 16.12 26.60
N GLY A 30 -1.01 15.78 26.21
CA GLY A 30 -1.39 15.59 24.82
C GLY A 30 -1.88 16.91 24.21
N PRO A 31 -1.44 17.29 22.99
CA PRO A 31 -2.00 18.44 22.30
C PRO A 31 -3.49 18.23 22.06
N THR A 32 -4.31 19.22 22.39
CA THR A 32 -5.77 19.20 22.20
C THR A 32 -6.15 19.63 20.78
N ASP A 33 -5.26 20.32 20.11
CA ASP A 33 -5.38 20.74 18.73
C ASP A 33 -4.00 20.68 18.06
N VAL A 34 -3.92 20.04 16.89
CA VAL A 34 -2.68 19.81 16.14
C VAL A 34 -2.86 20.41 14.75
N GLU A 35 -1.91 21.20 14.33
CA GLU A 35 -1.92 21.81 13.00
C GLU A 35 -1.63 20.78 11.89
N PRO A 36 -2.22 20.92 10.68
CA PRO A 36 -2.09 20.00 9.57
C PRO A 36 -0.65 19.58 9.23
N PRO A 37 0.38 20.45 9.28
CA PRO A 37 1.75 20.00 9.05
C PRO A 37 2.24 18.89 9.97
N SER A 38 1.90 18.97 11.26
CA SER A 38 2.29 17.95 12.24
C SER A 38 1.46 16.66 12.10
N ILE A 39 0.19 16.79 11.71
CA ILE A 39 -0.66 15.64 11.40
C ILE A 39 -0.11 14.89 10.21
N LEU A 40 0.28 15.61 9.13
CA LEU A 40 0.76 15.01 7.89
C LEU A 40 2.01 14.15 8.10
N SER A 41 3.00 14.64 8.87
CA SER A 41 4.23 13.87 9.12
C SER A 41 3.94 12.51 9.76
N ASN A 42 3.13 12.48 10.81
CA ASN A 42 2.74 11.26 11.50
C ASN A 42 1.93 10.32 10.60
N ALA A 43 0.97 10.88 9.88
CA ALA A 43 0.08 10.10 9.02
C ALA A 43 0.82 9.48 7.83
N ILE A 44 1.77 10.21 7.18
CA ILE A 44 2.63 9.64 6.13
C ILE A 44 3.45 8.47 6.68
N GLN A 45 4.13 8.64 7.82
CA GLN A 45 4.94 7.59 8.41
C GLN A 45 4.08 6.36 8.78
N THR A 46 2.88 6.59 9.33
CA THR A 46 1.93 5.51 9.64
C THR A 46 1.51 4.74 8.39
N VAL A 47 1.21 5.44 7.30
CA VAL A 47 0.81 4.79 6.03
C VAL A 47 1.97 4.01 5.43
N VAL A 48 3.14 4.61 5.29
CA VAL A 48 4.30 3.92 4.67
C VAL A 48 4.68 2.70 5.48
N ASN A 49 4.80 2.83 6.81
CA ASN A 49 5.11 1.69 7.68
C ASN A 49 3.98 0.67 7.73
N GLY A 50 2.72 1.08 7.54
CA GLY A 50 1.56 0.20 7.57
C GLY A 50 1.36 -0.59 6.27
N VAL A 51 1.73 -0.02 5.12
CA VAL A 51 1.59 -0.68 3.82
C VAL A 51 2.85 -1.47 3.45
N ASP A 52 4.05 -0.89 3.64
CA ASP A 52 5.32 -1.39 3.10
C ASP A 52 6.35 -1.78 4.17
N GLY A 53 6.00 -1.83 5.45
CA GLY A 53 6.92 -2.15 6.54
C GLY A 53 6.99 -3.64 6.88
N PRO A 54 8.15 -4.15 7.38
CA PRO A 54 8.34 -5.57 7.70
C PRO A 54 7.53 -6.08 8.90
N ASN A 55 6.95 -5.20 9.68
CA ASN A 55 6.17 -5.54 10.86
C ASN A 55 4.66 -5.41 10.64
N ASN A 56 4.22 -5.12 9.43
CA ASN A 56 2.82 -5.06 9.10
C ASN A 56 2.37 -6.29 8.31
N ASP A 57 1.08 -6.53 8.34
CA ASP A 57 0.48 -7.71 7.75
C ASP A 57 0.11 -7.49 6.27
N LEU A 58 0.30 -6.28 5.72
CA LEU A 58 -0.10 -5.98 4.35
C LEU A 58 0.97 -6.38 3.34
N ASP A 59 2.20 -5.86 3.44
CA ASP A 59 3.26 -6.15 2.46
C ASP A 59 4.04 -7.41 2.81
N ILE A 60 4.86 -7.39 3.85
CA ILE A 60 5.81 -8.47 4.12
C ILE A 60 5.13 -9.75 4.59
N ARG A 61 3.98 -9.65 5.28
CA ARG A 61 3.22 -10.82 5.73
C ARG A 61 2.02 -11.17 4.85
N GLY A 62 1.71 -10.34 3.87
CA GLY A 62 0.58 -10.49 2.97
C GLY A 62 1.03 -10.39 1.52
N GLY A 63 0.79 -9.26 0.89
CA GLY A 63 0.98 -9.06 -0.54
C GLY A 63 2.34 -9.50 -1.05
N GLY A 64 3.44 -9.08 -0.43
CA GLY A 64 4.80 -9.39 -0.85
C GLY A 64 5.16 -10.87 -0.75
N LEU A 65 4.68 -11.57 0.30
CA LEU A 65 4.83 -13.03 0.41
C LEU A 65 4.00 -13.76 -0.64
N TRP A 66 2.76 -13.33 -0.86
CA TRP A 66 1.84 -14.01 -1.75
C TRP A 66 2.23 -13.88 -3.21
N VAL A 67 2.90 -12.79 -3.59
CA VAL A 67 3.48 -12.65 -4.93
C VAL A 67 4.93 -13.14 -5.01
N GLN A 68 5.42 -13.74 -3.93
CA GLN A 68 6.71 -14.41 -3.84
C GLN A 68 7.91 -13.48 -4.12
N TYR A 69 7.88 -12.27 -3.53
CA TYR A 69 9.10 -11.44 -3.40
C TYR A 69 10.00 -11.97 -2.30
N TYR A 70 9.38 -12.37 -1.18
CA TYR A 70 10.04 -12.91 0.01
C TYR A 70 9.49 -14.28 0.35
N ALA A 71 10.17 -14.99 1.27
CA ALA A 71 9.70 -16.22 1.88
C ALA A 71 10.05 -16.21 3.37
N GLU A 72 9.18 -16.75 4.21
CA GLU A 72 9.40 -16.78 5.65
C GLU A 72 10.42 -17.85 6.04
N ILE A 73 11.40 -17.45 6.84
CA ILE A 73 12.41 -18.36 7.42
C ILE A 73 11.83 -19.11 8.61
N GLN A 74 11.01 -18.43 9.41
CA GLN A 74 10.32 -18.95 10.60
C GLN A 74 8.92 -18.35 10.70
N TYR A 75 8.01 -18.97 11.45
CA TYR A 75 6.60 -18.56 11.59
C TYR A 75 5.86 -18.55 10.25
N ARG A 76 6.02 -19.57 9.44
CA ARG A 76 5.68 -19.67 8.03
C ARG A 76 4.19 -19.84 7.72
N ASP A 77 3.30 -19.27 8.54
CA ASP A 77 1.86 -19.40 8.34
C ASP A 77 1.38 -18.57 7.15
N GLU A 78 1.83 -17.33 7.04
CA GLU A 78 1.46 -16.44 5.96
C GLU A 78 1.96 -16.92 4.59
N ASP A 79 3.13 -17.54 4.57
CA ASP A 79 3.73 -18.19 3.39
C ASP A 79 2.90 -19.40 2.90
N LYS A 80 2.13 -20.02 3.81
CA LYS A 80 1.18 -21.12 3.53
C LYS A 80 -0.25 -20.63 3.29
N TYR A 81 -0.46 -19.31 3.26
CA TYR A 81 -1.76 -18.66 3.13
C TYR A 81 -2.68 -18.86 4.34
N ILE A 82 -2.10 -19.06 5.51
CA ILE A 82 -2.82 -19.09 6.78
C ILE A 82 -2.79 -17.67 7.36
N VAL A 83 -3.92 -16.98 7.29
CA VAL A 83 -4.06 -15.66 7.92
C VAL A 83 -4.36 -15.86 9.40
N ARG A 84 -3.46 -15.36 10.26
CA ARG A 84 -3.59 -15.50 11.71
C ARG A 84 -4.70 -14.62 12.27
N PRO A 85 -5.38 -15.02 13.34
CA PRO A 85 -6.33 -14.15 14.05
C PRO A 85 -5.67 -12.84 14.48
N GLY A 86 -6.39 -11.74 14.35
CA GLY A 86 -5.90 -10.40 14.66
C GLY A 86 -5.14 -9.72 13.51
N VAL A 87 -4.98 -10.37 12.35
CA VAL A 87 -4.60 -9.69 11.11
C VAL A 87 -5.83 -8.94 10.62
N ASP A 88 -5.79 -7.61 10.72
CA ASP A 88 -6.95 -6.76 10.44
C ASP A 88 -6.98 -6.15 9.03
N GLY A 89 -6.00 -6.50 8.19
CA GLY A 89 -5.95 -6.04 6.81
C GLY A 89 -5.78 -4.54 6.64
N GLY A 90 -5.22 -3.86 7.63
CA GLY A 90 -5.09 -2.41 7.65
C GLY A 90 -6.34 -1.69 8.19
N TRP A 91 -7.23 -2.41 8.88
CA TRP A 91 -8.42 -1.81 9.51
C TRP A 91 -8.09 -0.72 10.53
N ASP A 92 -6.94 -0.83 11.17
CA ASP A 92 -6.41 0.19 12.10
C ASP A 92 -6.19 1.56 11.44
N PHE A 93 -6.09 1.61 10.10
CA PHE A 93 -6.04 2.90 9.40
C PHE A 93 -7.27 3.78 9.65
N TYR A 94 -8.45 3.20 9.92
CA TYR A 94 -9.64 3.99 10.25
C TYR A 94 -9.47 4.83 11.50
N ASN A 95 -8.83 4.28 12.53
CA ASN A 95 -8.61 4.97 13.82
C ASN A 95 -7.25 5.71 13.89
N GLY A 96 -6.48 5.65 12.82
CA GLY A 96 -5.14 6.24 12.68
C GLY A 96 -5.08 7.22 11.51
N ALA A 97 -4.32 6.86 10.49
CA ALA A 97 -4.00 7.74 9.37
C ALA A 97 -5.23 8.29 8.63
N LEU A 98 -6.30 7.50 8.43
CA LEU A 98 -7.50 7.97 7.74
C LEU A 98 -8.25 9.04 8.55
N GLU A 99 -8.34 8.88 9.87
CA GLU A 99 -8.91 9.92 10.78
C GLU A 99 -8.04 11.18 10.75
N ASP A 100 -6.71 11.04 10.73
CA ASP A 100 -5.78 12.15 10.63
C ASP A 100 -5.95 12.91 9.30
N PHE A 101 -6.07 12.21 8.18
CA PHE A 101 -6.34 12.86 6.89
C PHE A 101 -7.72 13.52 6.85
N GLN A 102 -8.75 12.91 7.45
CA GLN A 102 -10.05 13.56 7.57
C GLN A 102 -9.97 14.87 8.38
N ARG A 103 -9.23 14.88 9.49
CA ARG A 103 -8.97 16.11 10.29
C ARG A 103 -8.23 17.17 9.49
N MET A 104 -7.26 16.78 8.67
CA MET A 104 -6.57 17.73 7.78
C MET A 104 -7.54 18.38 6.79
N ILE A 105 -8.43 17.59 6.19
CA ILE A 105 -9.48 18.07 5.28
C ILE A 105 -10.38 19.08 6.03
N ASP A 106 -10.90 18.69 7.20
CA ASP A 106 -11.80 19.54 8.00
C ASP A 106 -11.14 20.85 8.42
N LYS A 107 -9.87 20.81 8.82
CA LYS A 107 -9.09 22.01 9.14
C LYS A 107 -8.82 22.88 7.91
N GLY A 108 -8.54 22.27 6.76
CA GLY A 108 -8.39 22.96 5.48
C GLY A 108 -9.63 23.74 5.11
N VAL A 109 -10.79 23.08 5.18
CA VAL A 109 -12.12 23.72 4.96
C VAL A 109 -12.33 24.88 5.92
N ALA A 110 -12.12 24.65 7.22
CA ALA A 110 -12.34 25.67 8.25
C ALA A 110 -11.42 26.88 8.12
N ALA A 111 -10.17 26.68 7.67
CA ALA A 111 -9.16 27.72 7.48
C ALA A 111 -9.18 28.35 6.08
N GLY A 112 -9.92 27.77 5.12
CA GLY A 112 -9.87 28.18 3.72
C GLY A 112 -8.51 27.93 3.06
N VAL A 113 -7.85 26.79 3.39
CA VAL A 113 -6.53 26.39 2.86
C VAL A 113 -6.68 25.16 1.96
N PRO A 114 -6.89 25.35 0.64
CA PRO A 114 -7.16 24.24 -0.29
C PRO A 114 -6.07 23.15 -0.34
N ASN A 115 -4.80 23.54 -0.15
CA ASN A 115 -3.69 22.59 -0.15
C ASN A 115 -3.78 21.57 0.99
N TRP A 116 -4.26 21.95 2.17
CA TRP A 116 -4.46 21.02 3.27
C TRP A 116 -5.57 20.01 2.98
N GLU A 117 -6.66 20.50 2.37
CA GLU A 117 -7.74 19.62 1.90
C GLU A 117 -7.27 18.65 0.81
N ALA A 118 -6.56 19.18 -0.19
CA ALA A 118 -6.12 18.39 -1.34
C ALA A 118 -5.18 17.25 -0.93
N VAL A 119 -4.15 17.54 -0.10
CA VAL A 119 -3.20 16.53 0.38
C VAL A 119 -3.89 15.51 1.28
N GLY A 120 -4.79 15.96 2.16
CA GLY A 120 -5.61 15.05 2.97
C GLY A 120 -6.43 14.09 2.10
N ARG A 121 -7.09 14.59 1.03
CA ARG A 121 -7.84 13.76 0.09
C ARG A 121 -6.96 12.81 -0.71
N ILE A 122 -5.78 13.23 -1.16
CA ILE A 122 -4.83 12.37 -1.91
C ILE A 122 -4.42 11.18 -1.05
N MET A 123 -3.95 11.44 0.18
CA MET A 123 -3.48 10.37 1.07
C MET A 123 -4.63 9.48 1.54
N LYS A 124 -5.79 10.06 1.84
CA LYS A 124 -7.01 9.30 2.13
C LYS A 124 -7.40 8.39 0.97
N SER A 125 -7.32 8.89 -0.27
CA SER A 125 -7.60 8.10 -1.48
C SER A 125 -6.59 6.97 -1.66
N TYR A 126 -5.30 7.20 -1.39
CA TYR A 126 -4.29 6.15 -1.42
C TYR A 126 -4.63 5.02 -0.44
N VAL A 127 -4.89 5.33 0.82
CA VAL A 127 -5.18 4.31 1.83
C VAL A 127 -6.45 3.54 1.49
N PHE A 128 -7.53 4.22 1.10
CA PHE A 128 -8.78 3.56 0.71
C PHE A 128 -8.61 2.68 -0.54
N SER A 129 -7.76 3.07 -1.49
CA SER A 129 -7.47 2.22 -2.65
C SER A 129 -6.80 0.91 -2.24
N VAL A 130 -5.78 0.97 -1.38
CA VAL A 130 -5.12 -0.22 -0.83
C VAL A 130 -6.11 -1.10 -0.07
N MET A 131 -6.94 -0.52 0.79
CA MET A 131 -7.92 -1.27 1.59
C MET A 131 -9.00 -1.92 0.73
N THR A 132 -9.59 -1.20 -0.22
CA THR A 132 -10.63 -1.78 -1.08
C THR A 132 -10.08 -2.82 -2.03
N ASP A 133 -8.84 -2.66 -2.53
CA ASP A 133 -8.16 -3.67 -3.34
C ASP A 133 -7.74 -4.91 -2.54
N ALA A 134 -7.60 -4.77 -1.22
CA ALA A 134 -7.34 -5.88 -0.33
C ALA A 134 -8.61 -6.62 0.10
N MET A 135 -9.74 -5.93 0.33
CA MET A 135 -10.91 -6.50 1.00
C MET A 135 -12.22 -6.42 0.20
N GLY A 136 -12.28 -5.61 -0.85
CA GLY A 136 -13.51 -5.34 -1.62
C GLY A 136 -14.33 -4.21 -1.00
N ASP A 137 -15.62 -4.44 -0.74
CA ASP A 137 -16.51 -3.46 -0.14
C ASP A 137 -16.07 -3.14 1.30
N ILE A 138 -15.99 -1.85 1.63
CA ILE A 138 -15.59 -1.36 2.96
C ILE A 138 -16.37 -0.09 3.33
N PRO A 139 -16.46 0.30 4.61
CA PRO A 139 -17.05 1.57 5.00
C PRO A 139 -16.27 2.75 4.39
N TYR A 140 -16.93 3.57 3.58
CA TYR A 140 -16.35 4.75 2.93
C TYR A 140 -17.18 6.01 3.15
N SER A 141 -18.40 6.04 2.60
CA SER A 141 -19.24 7.24 2.60
C SER A 141 -19.81 7.60 3.98
N GLU A 142 -19.93 6.63 4.85
CA GLU A 142 -20.42 6.80 6.22
C GLU A 142 -19.30 6.72 7.28
N ALA A 143 -18.04 6.62 6.86
CA ALA A 143 -16.90 6.64 7.77
C ALA A 143 -16.71 8.02 8.43
N PHE A 144 -16.00 8.07 9.55
CA PHE A 144 -15.59 9.28 10.29
C PHE A 144 -16.73 10.14 10.86
N GLN A 145 -17.91 9.56 11.09
CA GLN A 145 -19.04 10.27 11.75
C GLN A 145 -18.99 10.15 13.29
N GLY A 146 -17.98 9.49 13.83
CA GLY A 146 -17.77 9.33 15.25
C GLY A 146 -19.00 8.74 15.95
N ARG A 147 -19.44 9.37 17.06
CA ARG A 147 -20.58 8.87 17.85
C ARG A 147 -21.94 9.00 17.14
N ALA A 148 -22.03 9.76 16.08
CA ALA A 148 -23.29 9.93 15.35
C ALA A 148 -23.67 8.65 14.57
N LEU A 149 -22.67 7.86 14.12
CA LEU A 149 -22.89 6.60 13.42
C LEU A 149 -21.78 5.60 13.78
N LEU A 150 -22.13 4.63 14.62
CA LEU A 150 -21.19 3.60 15.12
C LEU A 150 -21.11 2.36 14.23
N THR A 151 -22.09 2.17 13.34
CA THR A 151 -22.19 1.01 12.46
C THR A 151 -22.36 1.47 11.01
N PRO A 152 -21.29 2.00 10.39
CA PRO A 152 -21.35 2.47 9.03
C PRO A 152 -21.64 1.33 8.05
N LYS A 153 -22.37 1.63 6.97
CA LYS A 153 -22.57 0.68 5.87
C LYS A 153 -21.27 0.47 5.09
N TYR A 154 -21.20 -0.64 4.40
CA TYR A 154 -20.14 -0.94 3.45
C TYR A 154 -20.54 -0.42 2.07
N ASP A 155 -19.71 0.41 1.47
CA ASP A 155 -19.89 0.85 0.10
C ASP A 155 -19.25 -0.15 -0.86
N THR A 156 -19.85 -0.33 -2.04
CA THR A 156 -19.29 -1.25 -3.04
C THR A 156 -17.94 -0.77 -3.55
N GLN A 157 -17.03 -1.69 -3.87
CA GLN A 157 -15.72 -1.36 -4.43
C GLN A 157 -15.87 -0.43 -5.65
N GLN A 158 -16.86 -0.66 -6.52
CA GLN A 158 -17.15 0.22 -7.66
C GLN A 158 -17.51 1.65 -7.25
N ALA A 159 -18.34 1.82 -6.22
CA ALA A 159 -18.72 3.15 -5.72
C ALA A 159 -17.51 3.86 -5.08
N ILE A 160 -16.67 3.12 -4.36
CA ILE A 160 -15.43 3.65 -3.79
C ILE A 160 -14.51 4.16 -4.90
N TYR A 161 -14.22 3.35 -5.94
CA TYR A 161 -13.40 3.78 -7.07
C TYR A 161 -13.92 5.05 -7.74
N THR A 162 -15.24 5.15 -7.92
CA THR A 162 -15.87 6.36 -8.47
C THR A 162 -15.59 7.59 -7.60
N ALA A 163 -15.68 7.45 -6.28
CA ALA A 163 -15.41 8.54 -5.35
C ALA A 163 -13.91 8.90 -5.33
N LEU A 164 -13.02 7.91 -5.38
CA LEU A 164 -11.57 8.13 -5.41
C LEU A 164 -11.15 8.92 -6.66
N PHE A 165 -11.70 8.62 -7.84
CA PHE A 165 -11.44 9.41 -9.05
C PHE A 165 -11.88 10.86 -8.90
N ALA A 166 -13.05 11.08 -8.32
CA ALA A 166 -13.55 12.44 -8.08
C ALA A 166 -12.67 13.21 -7.10
N ASP A 167 -12.25 12.57 -6.01
CA ASP A 167 -11.38 13.17 -4.97
C ASP A 167 -9.99 13.50 -5.53
N LEU A 168 -9.38 12.61 -6.31
CA LEU A 168 -8.07 12.83 -6.92
C LEU A 168 -8.12 13.91 -7.99
N ALA A 169 -9.15 13.92 -8.85
CA ALA A 169 -9.36 14.96 -9.84
C ALA A 169 -9.53 16.33 -9.20
N LYS A 170 -10.37 16.41 -8.16
CA LYS A 170 -10.59 17.64 -7.39
C LYS A 170 -9.30 18.13 -6.74
N SER A 171 -8.56 17.23 -6.08
CA SER A 171 -7.30 17.57 -5.42
C SER A 171 -6.26 18.11 -6.41
N SER A 172 -6.10 17.47 -7.57
CA SER A 172 -5.20 17.95 -8.62
C SER A 172 -5.53 19.35 -9.12
N GLN A 173 -6.81 19.70 -9.18
CA GLN A 173 -7.28 21.03 -9.62
C GLN A 173 -7.13 22.10 -8.54
N GLU A 174 -7.36 21.76 -7.28
CA GLU A 174 -7.37 22.70 -6.15
C GLU A 174 -5.98 23.01 -5.60
N ILE A 175 -4.96 22.18 -5.88
CA ILE A 175 -3.59 22.45 -5.45
C ILE A 175 -3.09 23.76 -6.06
N ASP A 176 -2.71 24.69 -5.18
CA ASP A 176 -2.02 25.94 -5.52
C ASP A 176 -0.55 25.87 -5.08
N PRO A 177 0.41 25.75 -6.03
CA PRO A 177 1.84 25.70 -5.69
C PRO A 177 2.36 26.95 -4.96
N ALA A 178 1.68 28.08 -5.08
CA ALA A 178 2.04 29.33 -4.41
C ALA A 178 1.26 29.54 -3.08
N GLY A 179 0.29 28.67 -2.79
CA GLY A 179 -0.55 28.73 -1.61
C GLY A 179 0.12 28.22 -0.33
N ILE A 180 -0.60 28.31 0.78
CA ILE A 180 -0.14 27.77 2.06
C ILE A 180 -0.02 26.24 1.94
N GLY A 181 1.18 25.70 2.20
CA GLY A 181 1.49 24.27 2.22
C GLY A 181 1.74 23.75 3.64
N PHE A 182 2.66 22.78 3.75
CA PHE A 182 2.97 22.03 4.98
C PHE A 182 4.38 22.30 5.53
N ALA A 183 5.19 23.05 4.81
CA ALA A 183 6.59 23.34 5.19
C ALA A 183 7.33 22.06 5.67
N SER A 184 8.01 22.09 6.81
CA SER A 184 8.76 20.95 7.35
C SER A 184 7.87 19.76 7.82
N GLY A 185 6.57 19.90 7.85
CA GLY A 185 5.65 18.80 8.17
C GLY A 185 5.42 17.83 7.02
N ASP A 186 5.77 18.23 5.80
CA ASP A 186 5.75 17.33 4.63
C ASP A 186 7.09 16.58 4.51
N ILE A 187 7.11 15.39 5.06
CA ILE A 187 8.30 14.51 5.05
C ILE A 187 8.45 13.71 3.75
N MET A 188 7.52 13.87 2.79
CA MET A 188 7.57 13.21 1.49
C MET A 188 8.14 14.12 0.41
N TYR A 189 7.60 15.33 0.27
CA TYR A 189 7.97 16.28 -0.79
C TYR A 189 8.50 17.62 -0.27
N GLY A 190 8.71 17.76 1.04
CA GLY A 190 9.27 18.98 1.63
C GLY A 190 8.42 20.23 1.42
N GLY A 191 7.13 20.08 1.16
CA GLY A 191 6.17 21.15 0.91
C GLY A 191 5.98 21.50 -0.55
N ASP A 192 6.58 20.77 -1.49
CA ASP A 192 6.37 21.01 -2.94
C ASP A 192 4.97 20.51 -3.36
N MET A 193 4.07 21.47 -3.52
CA MET A 193 2.69 21.19 -3.92
C MET A 193 2.56 20.73 -5.38
N THR A 194 3.58 20.97 -6.23
CA THR A 194 3.60 20.46 -7.59
C THR A 194 3.78 18.95 -7.61
N GLU A 195 4.62 18.41 -6.72
CA GLU A 195 4.81 16.97 -6.58
C GLU A 195 3.55 16.28 -6.02
N TRP A 196 2.84 16.90 -5.08
CA TRP A 196 1.54 16.42 -4.62
C TRP A 196 0.51 16.34 -5.74
N ARG A 197 0.49 17.32 -6.66
CA ARG A 197 -0.39 17.29 -7.84
C ARG A 197 -0.06 16.14 -8.77
N LYS A 198 1.24 15.92 -9.05
CA LYS A 198 1.69 14.77 -9.84
C LYS A 198 1.33 13.45 -9.16
N PHE A 199 1.49 13.36 -7.83
CA PHE A 199 1.09 12.16 -7.09
C PHE A 199 -0.41 11.88 -7.22
N ALA A 200 -1.28 12.88 -7.09
CA ALA A 200 -2.71 12.72 -7.29
C ALA A 200 -3.04 12.13 -8.68
N ASN A 201 -2.43 12.67 -9.72
CA ASN A 201 -2.64 12.22 -11.09
C ASN A 201 -2.04 10.84 -11.35
N SER A 202 -0.88 10.54 -10.80
CA SER A 202 -0.23 9.23 -10.92
C SER A 202 -1.03 8.13 -10.21
N LEU A 203 -1.57 8.40 -9.03
CA LEU A 203 -2.49 7.51 -8.34
C LEU A 203 -3.79 7.32 -9.13
N ARG A 204 -4.34 8.39 -9.71
CA ARG A 204 -5.50 8.31 -10.59
C ARG A 204 -5.25 7.41 -11.80
N LEU A 205 -4.06 7.46 -12.41
CA LEU A 205 -3.67 6.58 -13.51
C LEU A 205 -3.57 5.11 -13.04
N ARG A 206 -2.96 4.84 -11.85
CA ARG A 206 -2.93 3.49 -11.26
C ARG A 206 -4.34 2.91 -11.14
N LEU A 207 -5.24 3.65 -10.50
CA LEU A 207 -6.63 3.22 -10.30
C LEU A 207 -7.37 3.03 -11.63
N ALA A 208 -7.12 3.87 -12.62
CA ALA A 208 -7.70 3.71 -13.96
C ALA A 208 -7.28 2.37 -14.59
N VAL A 209 -5.98 2.01 -14.53
CA VAL A 209 -5.49 0.74 -15.07
C VAL A 209 -6.04 -0.46 -14.31
N HIS A 210 -6.28 -0.35 -12.99
CA HIS A 210 -6.93 -1.41 -12.21
C HIS A 210 -8.32 -1.76 -12.78
N LEU A 211 -9.06 -0.80 -13.33
CA LEU A 211 -10.39 -1.04 -13.91
C LEU A 211 -10.38 -1.69 -15.30
N SER A 212 -9.21 -1.96 -15.87
CA SER A 212 -9.05 -2.44 -17.26
C SER A 212 -9.86 -3.69 -17.60
N LYS A 213 -10.25 -4.49 -16.63
CA LYS A 213 -11.01 -5.73 -16.80
C LYS A 213 -12.52 -5.57 -16.60
N VAL A 214 -12.96 -4.56 -15.85
CA VAL A 214 -14.35 -4.40 -15.40
C VAL A 214 -15.03 -3.19 -16.00
N ASP A 215 -14.30 -2.10 -16.25
CA ASP A 215 -14.84 -0.87 -16.85
C ASP A 215 -13.76 -0.18 -17.70
N ALA A 216 -13.53 -0.73 -18.89
CA ALA A 216 -12.54 -0.20 -19.83
C ALA A 216 -12.87 1.22 -20.32
N THR A 217 -14.14 1.63 -20.29
CA THR A 217 -14.56 2.99 -20.70
C THR A 217 -14.12 4.01 -19.67
N THR A 218 -14.43 3.79 -18.39
CA THR A 218 -13.97 4.64 -17.30
C THR A 218 -12.45 4.61 -17.20
N ALA A 219 -11.81 3.42 -17.31
CA ALA A 219 -10.39 3.26 -17.32
C ALA A 219 -9.69 4.15 -18.37
N ALA A 220 -10.18 4.13 -19.61
CA ALA A 220 -9.62 4.92 -20.70
C ALA A 220 -9.76 6.44 -20.45
N SER A 221 -10.95 6.88 -20.01
CA SER A 221 -11.20 8.29 -19.76
C SER A 221 -10.39 8.84 -18.59
N GLU A 222 -10.29 8.07 -17.50
CA GLU A 222 -9.53 8.45 -16.30
C GLU A 222 -8.01 8.44 -16.55
N ALA A 223 -7.51 7.43 -17.30
CA ALA A 223 -6.10 7.38 -17.69
C ALA A 223 -5.70 8.57 -18.57
N LEU A 224 -6.49 8.88 -19.59
CA LEU A 224 -6.25 10.05 -20.45
C LEU A 224 -6.26 11.36 -19.65
N ALA A 225 -7.23 11.53 -18.76
CA ALA A 225 -7.35 12.72 -17.93
C ALA A 225 -6.17 12.85 -16.96
N ALA A 226 -5.73 11.76 -16.34
CA ALA A 226 -4.59 11.74 -15.42
C ALA A 226 -3.28 12.14 -16.13
N VAL A 227 -2.98 11.50 -17.26
CA VAL A 227 -1.76 11.79 -18.04
C VAL A 227 -1.79 13.24 -18.58
N THR A 228 -2.95 13.72 -19.06
CA THR A 228 -3.10 15.10 -19.53
C THR A 228 -2.87 16.12 -18.40
N ALA A 229 -3.27 15.81 -17.17
CA ALA A 229 -3.08 16.68 -16.01
C ALA A 229 -1.64 16.68 -15.47
N GLY A 230 -0.80 15.73 -15.91
CA GLY A 230 0.61 15.58 -15.55
C GLY A 230 0.82 14.59 -14.41
N VAL A 231 1.43 13.47 -14.75
CA VAL A 231 1.88 12.39 -13.83
C VAL A 231 3.36 12.55 -13.48
N PHE A 232 3.93 11.65 -12.71
CA PHE A 232 5.38 11.62 -12.45
C PHE A 232 6.18 11.63 -13.75
N ALA A 233 7.28 12.39 -13.77
CA ALA A 233 8.12 12.60 -14.94
C ALA A 233 9.58 12.15 -14.72
N SER A 234 9.94 11.81 -13.48
CA SER A 234 11.28 11.35 -13.12
C SER A 234 11.27 10.60 -11.78
N ASN A 235 12.38 9.91 -11.47
CA ASN A 235 12.56 9.24 -10.18
C ASN A 235 12.56 10.20 -8.97
N SER A 236 12.76 11.50 -9.17
CA SER A 236 12.66 12.49 -8.10
C SER A 236 11.21 12.75 -7.68
N ASP A 237 10.23 12.38 -8.50
CA ASP A 237 8.81 12.57 -8.23
C ASP A 237 8.24 11.42 -7.38
N ASN A 238 9.01 10.35 -7.11
CA ASN A 238 8.55 9.19 -6.35
C ASN A 238 7.87 9.59 -5.04
N ALA A 239 6.65 9.10 -4.81
CA ALA A 239 5.98 9.23 -3.52
C ALA A 239 6.61 8.24 -2.54
N GLN A 240 7.64 8.68 -1.82
CA GLN A 240 8.44 7.84 -0.94
C GLN A 240 8.79 8.54 0.37
N LEU A 241 8.89 7.77 1.44
CA LEU A 241 9.43 8.21 2.72
C LEU A 241 10.94 7.94 2.75
N LEU A 242 11.73 8.99 2.94
CA LEU A 242 13.15 8.88 3.22
C LEU A 242 13.35 8.71 4.73
N TYR A 243 13.84 7.55 5.14
CA TYR A 243 14.13 7.31 6.55
C TYR A 243 15.39 8.03 7.01
N LEU A 244 15.56 8.14 8.32
CA LEU A 244 16.75 8.76 8.91
C LEU A 244 17.86 7.73 9.17
N ALA A 245 19.10 8.17 9.16
CA ALA A 245 20.23 7.32 9.52
C ALA A 245 20.27 6.95 11.03
N SER A 246 19.52 7.68 11.87
CA SER A 246 19.48 7.51 13.32
C SER A 246 18.09 7.10 13.82
N ALA A 247 18.07 6.29 14.88
CA ALA A 247 16.84 5.91 15.56
C ALA A 247 16.07 7.16 16.08
N PRO A 248 14.72 7.11 16.18
CA PRO A 248 13.87 5.93 15.96
C PRO A 248 13.43 5.75 14.50
N ASP A 249 13.66 6.70 13.62
CA ASP A 249 13.06 6.79 12.29
C ASP A 249 13.93 6.15 11.20
N GLN A 250 14.47 4.96 11.47
CA GLN A 250 15.26 4.16 10.54
C GLN A 250 14.35 3.25 9.70
N ASN A 251 14.85 2.84 8.52
CA ASN A 251 14.13 1.88 7.67
C ASN A 251 13.74 0.61 8.46
N PRO A 252 12.50 0.16 8.38
CA PRO A 252 12.02 -0.99 9.16
C PRO A 252 12.78 -2.29 8.90
N ILE A 253 13.27 -2.53 7.66
CA ILE A 253 14.05 -3.73 7.33
C ILE A 253 15.42 -3.67 8.03
N TYR A 254 16.06 -2.50 7.98
CA TYR A 254 17.29 -2.28 8.74
C TYR A 254 17.06 -2.50 10.24
N THR A 255 15.99 -1.92 10.79
CA THR A 255 15.65 -2.03 12.22
C THR A 255 15.39 -3.48 12.62
N ASN A 256 14.58 -4.21 11.85
CA ASN A 256 14.29 -5.63 12.09
C ASN A 256 15.59 -6.44 12.24
N PHE A 257 16.53 -6.25 11.32
CA PHE A 257 17.79 -7.01 11.34
C PHE A 257 18.83 -6.47 12.35
N HIS A 258 19.09 -5.16 12.32
CA HIS A 258 20.21 -4.58 13.11
C HIS A 258 19.84 -4.21 14.54
N VAL A 259 18.59 -3.80 14.81
CA VAL A 259 18.12 -3.38 16.13
C VAL A 259 17.44 -4.55 16.84
N ASP A 260 16.44 -5.15 16.23
CA ASP A 260 15.64 -6.23 16.83
C ASP A 260 16.31 -7.59 16.75
N LYS A 261 17.43 -7.69 16.01
CA LYS A 261 18.20 -8.93 15.82
C LYS A 261 17.38 -10.08 15.26
N ARG A 262 16.44 -9.76 14.38
CA ARG A 262 15.58 -10.73 13.71
C ARG A 262 16.12 -11.03 12.30
N ASP A 263 15.83 -12.22 11.79
CA ASP A 263 16.19 -12.67 10.45
C ASP A 263 15.02 -13.55 9.95
N ASP A 264 13.84 -12.95 9.83
CA ASP A 264 12.60 -13.69 9.62
C ASP A 264 12.34 -14.01 8.15
N TYR A 265 12.98 -13.28 7.22
CA TYR A 265 12.69 -13.37 5.79
C TYR A 265 13.92 -13.65 4.96
N GLY A 266 13.77 -14.57 4.01
CA GLY A 266 14.68 -14.79 2.88
C GLY A 266 14.09 -14.27 1.57
N MET A 267 14.92 -14.11 0.56
CA MET A 267 14.44 -13.82 -0.77
C MET A 267 13.71 -15.04 -1.33
N SER A 268 12.54 -14.83 -1.96
CA SER A 268 11.79 -15.94 -2.57
C SER A 268 12.58 -16.59 -3.71
N LYS A 269 12.47 -17.92 -3.80
CA LYS A 269 13.03 -18.68 -4.92
C LYS A 269 12.46 -18.22 -6.26
N THR A 270 11.18 -17.90 -6.33
CA THR A 270 10.51 -17.40 -7.53
C THR A 270 11.13 -16.12 -8.04
N LEU A 271 11.35 -15.14 -7.17
CA LEU A 271 11.98 -13.87 -7.55
C LEU A 271 13.45 -14.08 -7.97
N VAL A 272 14.23 -14.76 -7.12
CA VAL A 272 15.68 -14.96 -7.38
C VAL A 272 15.92 -15.74 -8.68
N ASP A 273 15.20 -16.84 -8.91
CA ASP A 273 15.33 -17.63 -10.13
C ASP A 273 14.87 -16.85 -11.36
N SER A 274 13.80 -16.08 -11.26
CA SER A 274 13.35 -15.17 -12.31
C SER A 274 14.46 -14.20 -12.69
N MET A 275 15.00 -13.46 -11.74
CA MET A 275 16.03 -12.45 -12.01
C MET A 275 17.33 -13.06 -12.52
N ARG A 276 17.76 -14.21 -11.99
CA ARG A 276 18.92 -14.96 -12.48
C ARG A 276 18.73 -15.39 -13.94
N SER A 277 17.57 -15.97 -14.26
CA SER A 277 17.29 -16.47 -15.61
C SER A 277 17.27 -15.36 -16.66
N TRP A 278 16.98 -14.11 -16.25
CA TRP A 278 16.96 -12.94 -17.11
C TRP A 278 18.27 -12.15 -17.07
N ASN A 279 19.28 -12.56 -16.28
CA ASN A 279 20.48 -11.78 -16.00
C ASN A 279 20.11 -10.34 -15.60
N ASP A 280 19.12 -10.20 -14.71
CA ASP A 280 18.59 -8.90 -14.29
C ASP A 280 19.59 -8.19 -13.39
N PRO A 281 20.08 -7.00 -13.77
CA PRO A 281 21.07 -6.27 -13.01
C PRO A 281 20.56 -5.71 -11.67
N ARG A 282 19.26 -5.76 -11.40
CA ARG A 282 18.68 -5.42 -10.09
C ARG A 282 18.90 -6.51 -9.04
N LEU A 283 19.25 -7.74 -9.43
CA LEU A 283 19.41 -8.85 -8.47
C LEU A 283 20.38 -8.54 -7.32
N PRO A 284 21.57 -7.97 -7.51
CA PRO A 284 22.48 -7.61 -6.42
C PRO A 284 21.96 -6.49 -5.51
N ILE A 285 20.96 -5.72 -5.97
CA ILE A 285 20.31 -4.70 -5.15
C ILE A 285 19.22 -5.33 -4.29
N TYR A 286 18.41 -6.22 -4.89
CA TYR A 286 17.26 -6.86 -4.22
C TYR A 286 17.70 -7.96 -3.24
N ALA A 287 18.76 -8.67 -3.56
CA ALA A 287 19.28 -9.79 -2.77
C ALA A 287 20.77 -9.66 -2.47
N GLN A 288 21.18 -10.16 -1.32
CA GLN A 288 22.60 -10.46 -1.02
C GLN A 288 22.94 -11.87 -1.50
N PRO A 289 24.17 -12.12 -1.97
CA PRO A 289 24.64 -13.48 -2.12
C PRO A 289 24.63 -14.20 -0.75
N ASN A 290 24.35 -15.48 -0.77
CA ASN A 290 24.41 -16.30 0.44
C ASN A 290 25.87 -16.56 0.89
N ASP A 291 26.07 -17.30 1.99
CA ASP A 291 27.41 -17.55 2.55
C ASP A 291 28.37 -18.31 1.62
N THR A 292 27.87 -18.86 0.51
CA THR A 292 28.68 -19.51 -0.53
C THR A 292 29.01 -18.60 -1.71
N GLY A 293 28.52 -17.36 -1.69
CA GLY A 293 28.68 -16.40 -2.78
C GLY A 293 27.62 -16.55 -3.90
N ALA A 294 26.63 -17.41 -3.75
CA ALA A 294 25.58 -17.63 -4.75
C ALA A 294 24.30 -16.85 -4.40
N TYR A 295 23.50 -16.54 -5.41
CA TYR A 295 22.12 -16.05 -5.25
C TYR A 295 21.17 -17.24 -5.30
N GLU A 296 20.60 -17.61 -4.15
CA GLU A 296 19.64 -18.72 -4.05
C GLU A 296 18.47 -18.32 -3.17
N GLY A 297 17.26 -18.48 -3.68
CA GLY A 297 16.04 -18.12 -2.97
C GLY A 297 15.51 -19.24 -2.09
N LEU A 298 14.73 -18.89 -1.07
CA LEU A 298 13.96 -19.79 -0.22
C LEU A 298 12.63 -20.13 -0.90
N PRO A 299 12.27 -21.42 -1.06
CA PRO A 299 10.92 -21.77 -1.52
C PRO A 299 9.86 -21.30 -0.54
N ASN A 300 8.77 -20.71 -1.04
CA ASN A 300 7.61 -20.33 -0.24
C ASN A 300 6.79 -21.56 0.21
N GLY A 301 5.99 -21.41 1.26
CA GLY A 301 5.03 -22.40 1.72
C GLY A 301 5.65 -23.68 2.27
N LEU A 302 6.84 -23.62 2.85
CA LEU A 302 7.45 -24.73 3.57
C LEU A 302 6.95 -24.81 5.01
N ASN A 303 6.98 -26.01 5.60
CA ASN A 303 6.79 -26.16 7.05
C ASN A 303 7.99 -25.62 7.83
N ASP A 304 7.78 -25.24 9.09
CA ASP A 304 8.86 -24.79 9.98
C ASP A 304 9.95 -25.86 10.09
N GLY A 305 11.19 -25.42 10.04
CA GLY A 305 12.36 -26.28 10.04
C GLY A 305 12.65 -27.02 8.74
N ALA A 306 11.78 -26.93 7.72
CA ALA A 306 12.03 -27.53 6.41
C ALA A 306 12.82 -26.58 5.49
N GLY A 307 13.37 -27.14 4.40
CA GLY A 307 14.06 -26.39 3.37
C GLY A 307 15.58 -26.36 3.50
N PRO A 308 16.25 -25.51 2.71
CA PRO A 308 17.70 -25.41 2.73
C PRO A 308 18.21 -24.80 4.04
N GLN A 309 19.46 -25.14 4.41
CA GLN A 309 20.12 -24.45 5.51
C GLN A 309 20.25 -22.96 5.20
N LEU A 310 20.05 -22.11 6.20
CA LEU A 310 19.98 -20.65 6.04
C LEU A 310 21.24 -20.03 5.41
N LYS A 311 22.41 -20.66 5.58
CA LYS A 311 23.65 -20.26 4.92
C LYS A 311 23.61 -20.35 3.38
N TYR A 312 22.64 -21.09 2.83
CA TYR A 312 22.43 -21.21 1.38
C TYR A 312 21.29 -20.33 0.86
N VAL A 313 20.69 -19.51 1.70
CA VAL A 313 19.55 -18.65 1.32
C VAL A 313 19.98 -17.19 1.27
N SER A 314 19.69 -16.53 0.16
CA SER A 314 19.87 -15.09 0.00
C SER A 314 18.92 -14.29 0.89
N ARG A 315 19.42 -13.21 1.46
CA ARG A 315 18.66 -12.22 2.23
C ARG A 315 18.38 -10.99 1.40
N PHE A 316 17.64 -10.05 1.97
CA PHE A 316 17.50 -8.71 1.36
C PHE A 316 18.87 -8.12 1.04
N GLY A 317 18.94 -7.42 -0.08
CA GLY A 317 20.15 -6.75 -0.52
C GLY A 317 20.62 -5.68 0.46
N ALA A 318 21.90 -5.36 0.39
CA ALA A 318 22.52 -4.37 1.29
C ALA A 318 21.85 -3.00 1.21
N TYR A 319 21.27 -2.65 0.07
CA TYR A 319 20.48 -1.43 -0.11
C TYR A 319 19.36 -1.31 0.93
N TRP A 320 18.71 -2.41 1.29
CA TRP A 320 17.61 -2.44 2.26
C TRP A 320 18.08 -2.81 3.67
N ARG A 321 18.90 -3.86 3.75
CA ARG A 321 19.26 -4.49 5.02
C ARG A 321 20.33 -3.73 5.79
N GLU A 322 21.29 -3.10 5.07
CA GLU A 322 22.44 -2.44 5.66
C GLU A 322 22.33 -0.90 5.64
N THR A 323 21.26 -0.35 5.05
CA THR A 323 21.08 1.10 4.88
C THR A 323 19.92 1.61 5.73
N PRO A 324 20.20 2.25 6.89
CA PRO A 324 19.13 2.72 7.78
C PRO A 324 18.24 3.80 7.16
N ALA A 325 18.75 4.54 6.19
CA ALA A 325 18.02 5.61 5.50
C ALA A 325 17.42 5.17 4.14
N ALA A 326 17.37 3.86 3.84
CA ALA A 326 16.76 3.37 2.61
C ALA A 326 15.28 3.78 2.53
N PRO A 327 14.80 4.31 1.38
CA PRO A 327 13.42 4.75 1.25
C PRO A 327 12.45 3.58 1.09
N LEU A 328 11.18 3.79 1.47
CA LEU A 328 10.05 2.98 1.03
C LEU A 328 9.06 3.86 0.27
N ALA A 329 8.49 3.34 -0.81
CA ALA A 329 7.69 4.11 -1.74
C ALA A 329 6.24 3.63 -1.80
N LEU A 330 5.30 4.56 -1.85
CA LEU A 330 3.87 4.31 -2.07
C LEU A 330 3.54 4.20 -3.57
N LEU A 331 4.24 4.96 -4.40
CA LEU A 331 4.11 4.97 -5.86
C LEU A 331 5.39 5.51 -6.48
N THR A 332 5.88 4.86 -7.54
CA THR A 332 7.15 5.21 -8.18
C THR A 332 6.98 5.62 -9.64
N TYR A 333 7.92 6.41 -10.15
CA TYR A 333 7.95 6.80 -11.56
C TYR A 333 8.08 5.59 -12.51
N PRO A 334 8.94 4.58 -12.25
CA PRO A 334 8.94 3.37 -13.06
C PRO A 334 7.56 2.70 -13.17
N GLU A 335 6.80 2.66 -12.09
CA GLU A 335 5.44 2.12 -12.12
C GLU A 335 4.53 2.95 -13.01
N VAL A 336 4.58 4.30 -12.89
CA VAL A 336 3.80 5.20 -13.74
C VAL A 336 4.10 4.97 -15.22
N LEU A 337 5.36 4.79 -15.59
CA LEU A 337 5.74 4.46 -16.97
C LEU A 337 5.19 3.11 -17.43
N PHE A 338 5.13 2.08 -16.57
CA PHE A 338 4.47 0.81 -16.90
C PHE A 338 2.96 0.98 -17.07
N LEU A 339 2.32 1.84 -16.28
CA LEU A 339 0.91 2.16 -16.43
C LEU A 339 0.64 2.92 -17.74
N GLU A 340 1.51 3.87 -18.12
CA GLU A 340 1.46 4.54 -19.41
C GLU A 340 1.70 3.58 -20.58
N ALA A 341 2.63 2.63 -20.43
CA ALA A 341 2.87 1.58 -21.43
C ALA A 341 1.61 0.74 -21.66
N GLU A 342 0.94 0.30 -20.59
CA GLU A 342 -0.31 -0.47 -20.69
C GLU A 342 -1.45 0.38 -21.29
N ALA A 343 -1.60 1.63 -20.84
CA ALA A 343 -2.63 2.53 -21.36
C ALA A 343 -2.42 2.86 -22.85
N ALA A 344 -1.17 3.04 -23.29
CA ALA A 344 -0.82 3.26 -24.70
C ALA A 344 -1.06 2.01 -25.55
N GLU A 345 -0.70 0.81 -25.05
CA GLU A 345 -0.97 -0.46 -25.75
C GLU A 345 -2.46 -0.72 -25.94
N ARG A 346 -3.28 -0.27 -24.99
CA ARG A 346 -4.74 -0.33 -25.08
C ARG A 346 -5.36 0.78 -25.94
N GLY A 347 -4.57 1.76 -26.41
CA GLY A 347 -5.04 2.89 -27.17
C GLY A 347 -5.79 3.95 -26.35
N TRP A 348 -5.60 3.99 -25.04
CA TRP A 348 -6.25 4.95 -24.15
C TRP A 348 -5.56 6.30 -24.10
N ILE A 349 -4.25 6.30 -24.29
CA ILE A 349 -3.41 7.51 -24.34
C ILE A 349 -2.55 7.51 -25.59
N GLY A 350 -2.03 8.69 -25.96
CA GLY A 350 -1.02 8.83 -27.02
C GLY A 350 0.35 8.33 -26.56
N GLY A 351 1.29 8.28 -27.51
CA GLY A 351 2.65 7.84 -27.27
C GLY A 351 2.90 6.40 -27.71
N SER A 352 4.10 5.89 -27.44
CA SER A 352 4.52 4.56 -27.83
C SER A 352 4.62 3.65 -26.61
N ALA A 353 3.83 2.59 -26.57
CA ALA A 353 3.91 1.57 -25.53
C ALA A 353 5.33 0.98 -25.40
N ALA A 354 6.02 0.77 -26.54
CA ALA A 354 7.40 0.27 -26.54
C ALA A 354 8.38 1.25 -25.87
N THR A 355 8.20 2.57 -26.08
CA THR A 355 9.03 3.59 -25.47
C THR A 355 8.76 3.65 -23.96
N PHE A 356 7.52 3.77 -23.53
CA PHE A 356 7.16 3.77 -22.12
C PHE A 356 7.65 2.51 -21.38
N TYR A 357 7.52 1.34 -22.00
CA TYR A 357 8.02 0.08 -21.44
C TYR A 357 9.54 0.08 -21.24
N ALA A 358 10.30 0.50 -22.26
CA ALA A 358 11.75 0.56 -22.17
C ALA A 358 12.21 1.60 -21.13
N ASP A 359 11.56 2.76 -21.10
CA ASP A 359 11.84 3.83 -20.13
C ASP A 359 11.47 3.41 -18.69
N ALA A 360 10.40 2.62 -18.51
CA ALA A 360 10.01 2.06 -17.22
C ALA A 360 11.09 1.13 -16.66
N ILE A 361 11.62 0.23 -17.47
CA ILE A 361 12.72 -0.66 -17.08
C ILE A 361 13.96 0.15 -16.75
N ARG A 362 14.30 1.12 -17.58
CA ARG A 362 15.43 2.03 -17.37
C ARG A 362 15.31 2.78 -16.05
N ALA A 363 14.20 3.46 -15.83
CA ALA A 363 13.93 4.21 -14.61
C ALA A 363 13.97 3.32 -13.35
N SER A 364 13.42 2.08 -13.44
CA SER A 364 13.48 1.08 -12.37
C SER A 364 14.90 0.66 -12.01
N MET A 365 15.85 0.74 -12.92
CA MET A 365 17.26 0.43 -12.68
C MET A 365 18.07 1.65 -12.25
N GLU A 366 17.80 2.80 -12.86
CA GLU A 366 18.49 4.07 -12.57
C GLU A 366 18.25 4.55 -11.13
N GLN A 367 17.07 4.33 -10.56
CA GLN A 367 16.80 4.68 -9.15
C GLN A 367 17.77 4.00 -8.16
N TYR A 368 18.38 2.89 -8.55
CA TYR A 368 19.36 2.15 -7.76
C TYR A 368 20.81 2.39 -8.23
N GLY A 369 21.03 3.32 -9.15
CA GLY A 369 22.37 3.66 -9.65
C GLY A 369 23.00 2.58 -10.53
N ILE A 370 22.21 1.72 -11.16
CA ILE A 370 22.70 0.70 -12.09
C ILE A 370 23.27 1.39 -13.32
N ALA A 371 24.49 0.98 -13.75
CA ALA A 371 25.19 1.59 -14.84
C ALA A 371 24.43 1.45 -16.19
N THR A 372 24.39 2.52 -16.97
CA THR A 372 23.69 2.60 -18.28
C THR A 372 24.04 1.42 -19.19
N ALA A 373 25.32 1.02 -19.27
CA ALA A 373 25.74 -0.11 -20.08
C ALA A 373 25.09 -1.44 -19.70
N ALA A 374 24.84 -1.67 -18.38
CA ALA A 374 24.15 -2.86 -17.92
C ALA A 374 22.65 -2.79 -18.23
N ILE A 375 22.06 -1.61 -18.13
CA ILE A 375 20.67 -1.35 -18.52
C ILE A 375 20.45 -1.62 -20.01
N ASP A 376 21.32 -1.06 -20.85
CA ASP A 376 21.24 -1.23 -22.31
C ASP A 376 21.43 -2.70 -22.73
N ALA A 377 22.35 -3.41 -22.08
CA ALA A 377 22.56 -4.84 -22.31
C ALA A 377 21.31 -5.66 -21.88
N TYR A 378 20.63 -5.27 -20.81
CA TYR A 378 19.38 -5.93 -20.39
C TYR A 378 18.25 -5.66 -21.38
N LEU A 379 18.04 -4.41 -21.78
CA LEU A 379 17.01 -4.02 -22.76
C LEU A 379 17.20 -4.65 -24.13
N ALA A 380 18.45 -4.95 -24.54
CA ALA A 380 18.76 -5.61 -25.81
C ALA A 380 18.46 -7.13 -25.83
N GLN A 381 18.12 -7.74 -24.68
CA GLN A 381 17.82 -9.18 -24.66
C GLN A 381 16.53 -9.47 -25.45
N PRO A 382 16.49 -10.52 -26.32
CA PRO A 382 15.32 -10.82 -27.14
C PRO A 382 14.01 -10.99 -26.38
N ARG A 383 14.08 -11.48 -25.13
CA ARG A 383 12.90 -11.66 -24.26
C ARG A 383 12.43 -10.34 -23.60
N VAL A 384 13.28 -9.33 -23.56
CA VAL A 384 13.00 -8.00 -22.98
C VAL A 384 12.49 -7.03 -24.03
N VAL A 385 12.99 -7.16 -25.28
CA VAL A 385 12.52 -6.33 -26.40
C VAL A 385 11.00 -6.41 -26.51
N TYR A 386 10.35 -5.24 -26.54
CA TYR A 386 8.89 -5.15 -26.54
C TYR A 386 8.27 -5.76 -27.80
N ALA A 387 7.27 -6.62 -27.62
CA ALA A 387 6.66 -7.37 -28.73
C ALA A 387 5.28 -6.82 -29.16
N GLY A 388 4.66 -5.96 -28.34
CA GLY A 388 3.31 -5.44 -28.58
C GLY A 388 2.17 -6.45 -28.41
N GLY A 389 0.95 -5.98 -28.49
CA GLY A 389 -0.27 -6.78 -28.36
C GLY A 389 -0.36 -7.52 -27.03
N ALA A 390 -0.98 -8.69 -27.03
CA ALA A 390 -1.14 -9.50 -25.82
C ALA A 390 0.21 -9.93 -25.20
N THR A 391 1.23 -10.17 -26.04
CA THR A 391 2.59 -10.46 -25.56
C THR A 391 3.19 -9.24 -24.88
N GLY A 392 3.01 -8.06 -25.45
CA GLY A 392 3.46 -6.79 -24.87
C GLY A 392 2.81 -6.52 -23.51
N LEU A 393 1.51 -6.74 -23.36
CA LEU A 393 0.82 -6.63 -22.07
C LEU A 393 1.37 -7.60 -21.02
N THR A 394 1.73 -8.83 -21.42
CA THR A 394 2.37 -9.80 -20.54
C THR A 394 3.78 -9.34 -20.13
N GLN A 395 4.55 -8.77 -21.06
CA GLN A 395 5.88 -8.22 -20.78
C GLN A 395 5.80 -7.03 -19.81
N ILE A 396 4.85 -6.12 -20.03
CA ILE A 396 4.59 -4.98 -19.11
C ILE A 396 4.30 -5.51 -17.71
N ALA A 397 3.34 -6.43 -17.57
CA ALA A 397 2.96 -6.98 -16.27
C ALA A 397 4.12 -7.67 -15.54
N TYR A 398 4.95 -8.43 -16.29
CA TYR A 398 6.10 -9.12 -15.71
C TYR A 398 7.20 -8.17 -15.24
N GLN A 399 7.55 -7.17 -16.06
CA GLN A 399 8.56 -6.18 -15.70
C GLN A 399 8.06 -5.24 -14.59
N LYS A 400 6.76 -4.92 -14.59
CA LYS A 400 6.12 -4.17 -13.50
C LYS A 400 6.20 -4.95 -12.20
N TRP A 401 5.92 -6.26 -12.19
CA TRP A 401 6.09 -7.12 -11.02
C TRP A 401 7.53 -7.07 -10.48
N LEU A 402 8.56 -7.15 -11.34
CA LEU A 402 9.95 -7.00 -10.90
C LEU A 402 10.24 -5.60 -10.33
N SER A 403 9.63 -4.55 -10.89
CA SER A 403 9.82 -3.17 -10.43
C SER A 403 9.13 -2.87 -9.11
N LEU A 404 8.03 -3.55 -8.80
CA LEU A 404 7.23 -3.39 -7.59
C LEU A 404 7.82 -4.11 -6.36
N PHE A 405 9.07 -4.59 -6.44
CA PHE A 405 9.77 -5.10 -5.27
C PHE A 405 9.74 -4.07 -4.14
N MET A 406 9.34 -4.45 -2.92
CA MET A 406 9.05 -3.60 -1.76
C MET A 406 7.72 -2.82 -1.84
N GLN A 407 6.88 -3.05 -2.83
CA GLN A 407 5.50 -2.58 -2.94
C GLN A 407 4.57 -3.78 -3.12
N GLY A 408 4.57 -4.69 -2.13
CA GLY A 408 3.96 -6.00 -2.27
C GLY A 408 2.43 -5.93 -2.39
N MET A 409 1.77 -4.94 -1.80
CA MET A 409 0.32 -4.76 -1.93
C MET A 409 -0.07 -4.42 -3.36
N GLU A 410 0.66 -3.52 -4.02
CA GLU A 410 0.44 -3.23 -5.44
C GLU A 410 0.84 -4.43 -6.31
N GLY A 411 1.95 -5.10 -5.99
CA GLY A 411 2.36 -6.34 -6.66
C GLY A 411 1.27 -7.41 -6.62
N TRP A 412 0.61 -7.58 -5.47
CA TRP A 412 -0.49 -8.53 -5.30
C TRP A 412 -1.76 -8.11 -6.06
N THR A 413 -2.08 -6.83 -6.06
CA THR A 413 -3.18 -6.28 -6.85
C THR A 413 -2.97 -6.55 -8.34
N GLU A 414 -1.77 -6.29 -8.86
CA GLU A 414 -1.41 -6.52 -10.25
C GLU A 414 -1.40 -7.99 -10.64
N VAL A 415 -0.86 -8.88 -9.80
CA VAL A 415 -0.89 -10.32 -10.07
C VAL A 415 -2.32 -10.85 -10.10
N ARG A 416 -3.20 -10.41 -9.19
CA ARG A 416 -4.63 -10.77 -9.21
C ARG A 416 -5.34 -10.25 -10.46
N ARG A 417 -4.99 -9.03 -10.91
CA ARG A 417 -5.56 -8.40 -12.10
C ARG A 417 -5.08 -9.06 -13.39
N THR A 418 -3.77 -9.30 -13.52
CA THR A 418 -3.15 -9.73 -14.79
C THR A 418 -2.95 -11.24 -14.90
N GLY A 419 -2.75 -11.94 -13.80
CA GLY A 419 -2.28 -13.33 -13.76
C GLY A 419 -0.78 -13.48 -14.03
N VAL A 420 0.01 -12.39 -14.00
CA VAL A 420 1.44 -12.37 -14.35
C VAL A 420 2.27 -11.78 -13.19
N PRO A 421 3.35 -12.50 -12.78
CA PRO A 421 3.72 -13.83 -13.18
C PRO A 421 2.73 -14.90 -12.68
N THR A 422 2.75 -16.09 -13.25
CA THR A 422 2.04 -17.22 -12.66
C THR A 422 2.73 -17.60 -11.35
N VAL A 423 2.10 -17.30 -10.23
CA VAL A 423 2.58 -17.68 -8.91
C VAL A 423 2.09 -19.09 -8.57
N VAL A 424 3.02 -19.98 -8.25
CA VAL A 424 2.69 -21.34 -7.85
C VAL A 424 2.74 -21.44 -6.33
N PRO A 425 1.63 -21.84 -5.67
CA PRO A 425 1.62 -22.05 -4.23
C PRO A 425 2.68 -23.05 -3.78
N GLY A 426 3.26 -22.80 -2.62
CA GLY A 426 4.23 -23.72 -2.04
C GLY A 426 3.61 -25.07 -1.61
N PRO A 427 4.43 -26.09 -1.30
CA PRO A 427 3.97 -27.47 -1.13
C PRO A 427 3.01 -27.68 0.07
N ASN A 428 2.98 -26.78 1.03
CA ASN A 428 2.10 -26.86 2.19
C ASN A 428 1.08 -25.69 2.24
N ALA A 429 0.90 -24.98 1.15
CA ALA A 429 -0.12 -23.94 1.05
C ALA A 429 -1.51 -24.56 1.27
N VAL A 430 -2.34 -23.90 2.07
CA VAL A 430 -3.70 -24.37 2.40
C VAL A 430 -4.73 -23.99 1.34
N LEU A 431 -4.34 -23.12 0.39
CA LEU A 431 -5.15 -22.73 -0.75
C LEU A 431 -4.50 -23.17 -2.07
N PRO A 432 -5.30 -23.46 -3.11
CA PRO A 432 -4.80 -23.90 -4.42
C PRO A 432 -4.20 -22.75 -5.26
N SER A 433 -4.40 -21.52 -4.84
CA SER A 433 -3.91 -20.28 -5.47
C SER A 433 -3.56 -19.25 -4.40
N ILE A 434 -2.90 -18.17 -4.80
CA ILE A 434 -2.69 -17.03 -3.90
C ILE A 434 -4.04 -16.51 -3.38
N PRO A 435 -4.08 -15.95 -2.16
CA PRO A 435 -5.29 -15.33 -1.63
C PRO A 435 -5.82 -14.25 -2.57
N GLU A 436 -7.14 -14.22 -2.75
CA GLU A 436 -7.84 -13.23 -3.58
C GLU A 436 -8.22 -11.97 -2.81
N ARG A 437 -8.24 -12.05 -1.49
CA ARG A 437 -8.59 -10.94 -0.59
C ARG A 437 -8.04 -11.18 0.83
N LEU A 438 -8.01 -10.12 1.62
CA LEU A 438 -7.86 -10.18 3.07
C LEU A 438 -9.23 -10.36 3.76
N PRO A 439 -9.28 -10.97 4.95
CA PRO A 439 -10.51 -11.06 5.73
C PRO A 439 -10.96 -9.69 6.24
N TYR A 440 -12.25 -9.56 6.56
CA TYR A 440 -12.72 -8.43 7.36
C TYR A 440 -12.24 -8.57 8.81
N ALA A 441 -11.93 -7.45 9.45
CA ALA A 441 -11.44 -7.44 10.83
C ALA A 441 -12.40 -8.13 11.81
N ASP A 442 -11.85 -8.85 12.78
CA ASP A 442 -12.63 -9.60 13.77
C ASP A 442 -13.58 -8.69 14.58
N ASN A 443 -13.14 -7.47 14.89
CA ASN A 443 -13.95 -6.49 15.61
C ASN A 443 -15.20 -6.08 14.82
N GLU A 444 -15.10 -5.91 13.51
CA GLU A 444 -16.24 -5.57 12.64
C GLU A 444 -17.29 -6.67 12.63
N GLN A 445 -16.87 -7.93 12.65
CA GLN A 445 -17.77 -9.08 12.70
C GLN A 445 -18.63 -9.11 13.97
N VAL A 446 -18.20 -8.41 15.02
CA VAL A 446 -18.93 -8.30 16.29
C VAL A 446 -19.66 -6.97 16.39
N LEU A 447 -18.98 -5.86 16.13
CA LEU A 447 -19.49 -4.51 16.38
C LEU A 447 -20.39 -3.99 15.26
N ASN A 448 -20.16 -4.42 14.00
CA ASN A 448 -20.90 -3.99 12.81
C ASN A 448 -21.47 -5.18 12.02
N LYS A 449 -21.81 -6.25 12.72
CA LYS A 449 -22.14 -7.56 12.15
C LYS A 449 -23.13 -7.51 10.98
N ALA A 450 -24.22 -6.77 11.11
CA ALA A 450 -25.27 -6.74 10.08
C ALA A 450 -24.75 -6.18 8.74
N ASN A 451 -23.91 -5.13 8.76
CA ASN A 451 -23.32 -4.56 7.56
C ASN A 451 -22.23 -5.46 6.97
N VAL A 452 -21.44 -6.14 7.81
CA VAL A 452 -20.48 -7.15 7.36
C VAL A 452 -21.18 -8.29 6.64
N GLU A 453 -22.24 -8.86 7.23
CA GLU A 453 -23.02 -9.97 6.64
C GLU A 453 -23.65 -9.53 5.30
N ALA A 454 -24.14 -8.29 5.21
CA ALA A 454 -24.67 -7.74 3.97
C ALA A 454 -23.58 -7.61 2.89
N ALA A 455 -22.39 -7.10 3.23
CA ALA A 455 -21.27 -6.98 2.31
C ALA A 455 -20.74 -8.34 1.84
N VAL A 456 -20.64 -9.33 2.75
CA VAL A 456 -20.27 -10.72 2.42
C VAL A 456 -21.25 -11.31 1.41
N ALA A 457 -22.56 -11.16 1.65
CA ALA A 457 -23.58 -11.68 0.74
C ALA A 457 -23.58 -10.97 -0.62
N ALA A 458 -23.43 -9.64 -0.64
CA ALA A 458 -23.45 -8.85 -1.88
C ALA A 458 -22.29 -9.19 -2.82
N GLN A 459 -21.12 -9.53 -2.27
CA GLN A 459 -19.92 -9.88 -3.04
C GLN A 459 -19.80 -11.39 -3.33
N GLY A 460 -20.74 -12.22 -2.87
CA GLY A 460 -20.70 -13.66 -3.05
C GLY A 460 -19.61 -14.38 -2.24
N PHE A 461 -19.08 -13.74 -1.18
CA PHE A 461 -18.10 -14.38 -0.30
C PHE A 461 -18.70 -15.52 0.49
N LYS A 462 -17.94 -16.57 0.73
CA LYS A 462 -18.37 -17.73 1.54
C LYS A 462 -18.52 -17.39 3.02
N SER A 463 -17.71 -16.43 3.49
CA SER A 463 -17.70 -15.89 4.85
C SER A 463 -16.92 -14.57 4.90
N SER A 464 -16.93 -13.88 6.03
CA SER A 464 -16.09 -12.70 6.28
C SER A 464 -14.57 -13.00 6.20
N THR A 465 -14.20 -14.27 6.41
CA THR A 465 -12.81 -14.77 6.36
C THR A 465 -12.49 -15.55 5.08
N ASP A 466 -13.36 -15.53 4.08
CA ASP A 466 -13.09 -16.14 2.77
C ASP A 466 -11.91 -15.45 2.08
N LEU A 467 -10.91 -16.24 1.68
CA LEU A 467 -9.71 -15.77 0.97
C LEU A 467 -9.71 -16.15 -0.52
N THR A 468 -10.76 -16.81 -1.00
CA THR A 468 -10.75 -17.48 -2.32
C THR A 468 -11.64 -16.84 -3.35
N THR A 469 -12.57 -15.99 -2.97
CA THR A 469 -13.46 -15.30 -3.89
C THR A 469 -12.77 -14.06 -4.47
N PRO A 470 -12.68 -13.95 -5.81
CA PRO A 470 -12.09 -12.78 -6.48
C PRO A 470 -12.85 -11.49 -6.16
N LEU A 471 -12.13 -10.39 -6.06
CA LEU A 471 -12.72 -9.05 -5.91
C LEU A 471 -13.20 -8.49 -7.26
N TRP A 472 -14.15 -7.57 -7.21
CA TRP A 472 -14.79 -6.98 -8.39
C TRP A 472 -13.79 -6.44 -9.41
N PHE A 473 -12.75 -5.69 -9.00
CA PHE A 473 -11.79 -5.06 -9.93
C PHE A 473 -11.03 -6.08 -10.80
N THR A 474 -10.93 -7.35 -10.38
CA THR A 474 -10.24 -8.39 -11.15
C THR A 474 -10.99 -8.81 -12.41
N GLY A 475 -12.29 -8.52 -12.52
CA GLY A 475 -13.17 -8.93 -13.61
C GLY A 475 -13.46 -10.43 -13.64
N ARG A 476 -13.04 -11.18 -12.62
CA ARG A 476 -13.33 -12.61 -12.49
C ARG A 476 -14.63 -12.79 -11.71
N GLN A 477 -15.39 -13.81 -12.09
CA GLN A 477 -16.62 -14.14 -11.36
C GLN A 477 -16.30 -14.91 -10.08
N PRO A 478 -17.11 -14.71 -9.00
CA PRO A 478 -17.00 -15.45 -7.75
C PRO A 478 -17.08 -16.97 -7.92
#